data_37d6419920fe2fce5cf262651b1dcd28
#
_entry.id   37d6419920fe2fce5cf262651b1dcd28
#
_cell.length_a   1.000
_cell.length_b   1.000
_cell.length_c   1.000
_cell.angle_alpha   90.00
_cell.angle_beta   90.00
_cell.angle_gamma   90.00
#
_symmetry.space_group_name_H-M   'P 1'
#
loop_
_entity.id
_entity.type
_entity.pdbx_description
1 polymer ?
#
loop_
_entity_poly.entity_id
_entity_poly.type
_entity_poly.pdbx_seq_one_letter_code
_entity_poly.pdbx_strand_id
1 'polypeptide(L)'
;MTNHSAGMEFFLVAFSDTRELQVLHGFLFLLIYLVTLMGNLLIIVLITLDQCLHTPMYFFLKNLAVFDACLISITLPKFILNSLSHRNIISFSECMLQVLLVIHFAVSELFLLTVMSYDRYVAICHPLHYDVIMNRRVCVSMTAVSWFLGSIFGVFYSASTFSLSFCGSRKVPQFFCDVPSLLKISCSKSHVTIDISEAIGVMYALFSLLSIGFSYICIFNTVLRMPSLQGWSKAFSTCTPHLIVVTTFIVTGIIAYLKPVPDSPHLVDFLVSVFYSVLPPSLNPIIYSLRNKEIKAAVRRFLWKLSHYTFYGEKQ
;
A
#
# COMPACT_ATOMS: atom_id res chain seq x y z
N MET A 1 23.66 -7.95 29.69
CA MET A 1 23.02 -7.43 28.44
C MET A 1 22.83 -5.95 28.66
N THR A 2 23.76 -5.13 28.21
CA THR A 2 23.78 -3.69 28.42
C THR A 2 22.79 -3.00 27.45
N ASN A 3 21.95 -2.13 27.99
CA ASN A 3 20.94 -1.29 27.31
C ASN A 3 21.56 -0.35 26.26
N HIS A 4 22.22 -0.85 25.22
CA HIS A 4 22.82 -0.05 24.14
C HIS A 4 21.83 0.42 23.08
N SER A 5 20.60 -0.07 23.06
CA SER A 5 19.61 0.27 22.02
C SER A 5 18.77 1.51 22.29
N ALA A 6 18.67 1.98 23.53
CA ALA A 6 17.80 3.10 23.89
C ALA A 6 18.30 4.50 23.43
N GLY A 7 19.52 4.62 22.92
CA GLY A 7 20.11 5.88 22.44
C GLY A 7 20.64 5.82 21.00
N MET A 8 20.32 4.76 20.26
CA MET A 8 20.78 4.64 18.87
C MET A 8 19.84 5.40 17.93
N GLU A 9 20.43 6.32 17.16
CA GLU A 9 19.73 7.12 16.14
C GLU A 9 20.28 6.79 14.75
N PHE A 10 19.41 6.84 13.74
CA PHE A 10 19.76 6.76 12.33
C PHE A 10 19.57 8.14 11.68
N PHE A 11 20.41 8.43 10.68
CA PHE A 11 20.33 9.64 9.89
C PHE A 11 19.71 9.32 8.54
N LEU A 12 18.50 9.83 8.30
CA LEU A 12 17.83 9.69 7.02
C LEU A 12 18.41 10.72 6.03
N VAL A 13 18.49 10.36 4.76
CA VAL A 13 19.03 11.28 3.75
C VAL A 13 17.92 12.24 3.29
N ALA A 14 18.25 13.54 3.26
CA ALA A 14 17.37 14.57 2.72
C ALA A 14 17.42 14.59 1.18
N PHE A 15 16.34 15.07 0.54
CA PHE A 15 16.27 15.25 -0.92
C PHE A 15 17.19 16.36 -1.47
N SER A 16 17.66 17.25 -0.61
CA SER A 16 18.55 18.36 -0.98
C SER A 16 19.36 18.84 0.22
N ASP A 17 20.54 19.40 -0.07
CA ASP A 17 21.38 20.01 0.94
C ASP A 17 20.95 21.45 1.28
N THR A 18 20.19 22.11 0.39
CA THR A 18 19.72 23.48 0.61
C THR A 18 18.42 23.51 1.42
N ARG A 19 18.39 24.38 2.43
CA ARG A 19 17.23 24.50 3.33
C ARG A 19 15.95 24.86 2.59
N GLU A 20 16.03 25.75 1.64
CA GLU A 20 14.86 26.21 0.86
C GLU A 20 14.19 25.05 0.11
N LEU A 21 14.99 24.20 -0.54
CA LEU A 21 14.47 23.02 -1.23
C LEU A 21 13.96 21.95 -0.26
N GLN A 22 14.57 21.78 0.92
CA GLN A 22 14.03 20.85 1.93
C GLN A 22 12.65 21.30 2.40
N VAL A 23 12.47 22.60 2.69
CA VAL A 23 11.18 23.15 3.10
C VAL A 23 10.15 23.03 1.97
N LEU A 24 10.55 23.32 0.73
CA LEU A 24 9.67 23.15 -0.45
C LEU A 24 9.21 21.68 -0.59
N HIS A 25 10.15 20.72 -0.49
CA HIS A 25 9.80 19.29 -0.49
C HIS A 25 8.88 18.94 0.68
N GLY A 26 9.14 19.46 1.89
CA GLY A 26 8.27 19.26 3.04
C GLY A 26 6.81 19.67 2.77
N PHE A 27 6.59 20.85 2.19
CA PHE A 27 5.24 21.31 1.83
C PHE A 27 4.64 20.52 0.68
N LEU A 28 5.41 20.14 -0.34
CA LEU A 28 4.93 19.31 -1.44
C LEU A 28 4.46 17.95 -0.93
N PHE A 29 5.24 17.28 -0.10
CA PHE A 29 4.89 15.99 0.47
C PHE A 29 3.75 16.09 1.50
N LEU A 30 3.62 17.19 2.21
CA LEU A 30 2.45 17.47 3.05
C LEU A 30 1.17 17.54 2.21
N LEU A 31 1.22 18.23 1.07
CA LEU A 31 0.07 18.29 0.14
C LEU A 31 -0.27 16.89 -0.41
N ILE A 32 0.73 16.13 -0.86
CA ILE A 32 0.53 14.75 -1.35
C ILE A 32 -0.07 13.88 -0.24
N TYR A 33 0.45 13.95 0.99
CA TYR A 33 -0.06 13.21 2.14
C TYR A 33 -1.54 13.52 2.40
N LEU A 34 -1.90 14.81 2.47
CA LEU A 34 -3.27 15.22 2.76
C LEU A 34 -4.24 14.79 1.65
N VAL A 35 -3.86 14.97 0.38
CA VAL A 35 -4.70 14.55 -0.76
C VAL A 35 -4.89 13.04 -0.78
N THR A 36 -3.83 12.28 -0.57
CA THR A 36 -3.88 10.81 -0.52
C THR A 36 -4.74 10.31 0.65
N LEU A 37 -4.50 10.86 1.83
CA LEU A 37 -5.27 10.49 3.03
C LEU A 37 -6.76 10.82 2.85
N MET A 38 -7.08 12.02 2.37
CA MET A 38 -8.47 12.41 2.09
C MET A 38 -9.13 11.50 1.05
N GLY A 39 -8.41 11.14 -0.02
CA GLY A 39 -8.94 10.23 -1.05
C GLY A 39 -9.31 8.86 -0.49
N ASN A 40 -8.43 8.27 0.32
CA ASN A 40 -8.67 6.97 0.95
C ASN A 40 -9.79 7.06 2.02
N LEU A 41 -9.79 8.09 2.86
CA LEU A 41 -10.86 8.31 3.83
C LEU A 41 -12.23 8.52 3.16
N LEU A 42 -12.27 9.23 2.03
CA LEU A 42 -13.50 9.40 1.26
C LEU A 42 -14.05 8.05 0.77
N ILE A 43 -13.21 7.17 0.24
CA ILE A 43 -13.61 5.81 -0.16
C ILE A 43 -14.17 5.03 1.04
N ILE A 44 -13.48 5.07 2.18
CA ILE A 44 -13.93 4.39 3.41
C ILE A 44 -15.31 4.90 3.85
N VAL A 45 -15.51 6.21 3.86
CA VAL A 45 -16.78 6.84 4.24
C VAL A 45 -17.90 6.49 3.26
N LEU A 46 -17.65 6.62 1.95
CA LEU A 46 -18.66 6.29 0.93
C LEU A 46 -19.13 4.85 1.02
N ILE A 47 -18.19 3.90 1.13
CA ILE A 47 -18.53 2.46 1.23
C ILE A 47 -19.25 2.16 2.56
N THR A 48 -18.97 2.92 3.60
CA THR A 48 -19.61 2.71 4.90
C THR A 48 -21.05 3.24 4.91
N LEU A 49 -21.30 4.38 4.28
CA LEU A 49 -22.58 5.09 4.33
C LEU A 49 -23.55 4.72 3.20
N ASP A 50 -23.05 4.27 2.06
CA ASP A 50 -23.88 3.98 0.89
C ASP A 50 -24.17 2.46 0.81
N GLN A 51 -25.42 2.08 1.09
CA GLN A 51 -25.87 0.68 1.05
C GLN A 51 -25.69 0.02 -0.32
N CYS A 52 -25.71 0.79 -1.41
CA CYS A 52 -25.47 0.25 -2.75
C CYS A 52 -24.03 -0.28 -2.94
N LEU A 53 -23.10 0.13 -2.06
CA LEU A 53 -21.71 -0.33 -2.05
C LEU A 53 -21.45 -1.48 -1.06
N HIS A 54 -22.47 -2.10 -0.48
CA HIS A 54 -22.32 -3.19 0.46
C HIS A 54 -22.21 -4.55 -0.25
N THR A 55 -21.23 -4.69 -1.13
CA THR A 55 -20.90 -5.95 -1.82
C THR A 55 -19.49 -6.42 -1.44
N PRO A 56 -19.13 -7.72 -1.63
CA PRO A 56 -17.82 -8.26 -1.32
C PRO A 56 -16.66 -7.43 -1.91
N MET A 57 -16.75 -7.04 -3.18
CA MET A 57 -15.73 -6.20 -3.83
C MET A 57 -15.48 -4.90 -3.08
N TYR A 58 -16.54 -4.16 -2.71
CA TYR A 58 -16.37 -2.88 -2.01
C TYR A 58 -15.93 -3.08 -0.56
N PHE A 59 -16.29 -4.20 0.06
CA PHE A 59 -15.76 -4.57 1.36
C PHE A 59 -14.22 -4.71 1.33
N PHE A 60 -13.68 -5.40 0.33
CA PHE A 60 -12.23 -5.49 0.14
C PHE A 60 -11.59 -4.16 -0.23
N LEU A 61 -12.23 -3.39 -1.11
CA LEU A 61 -11.77 -2.04 -1.48
C LEU A 61 -11.70 -1.09 -0.28
N LYS A 62 -12.66 -1.17 0.65
CA LYS A 62 -12.61 -0.41 1.90
C LYS A 62 -11.39 -0.78 2.74
N ASN A 63 -11.08 -2.07 2.87
CA ASN A 63 -9.90 -2.52 3.61
C ASN A 63 -8.59 -2.13 2.91
N LEU A 64 -8.55 -2.16 1.57
CA LEU A 64 -7.43 -1.66 0.78
C LEU A 64 -7.18 -0.17 1.08
N ALA A 65 -8.23 0.65 1.06
CA ALA A 65 -8.13 2.07 1.40
C ALA A 65 -7.65 2.32 2.84
N VAL A 66 -7.99 1.43 3.79
CA VAL A 66 -7.44 1.48 5.16
C VAL A 66 -5.93 1.21 5.14
N PHE A 67 -5.47 0.19 4.41
CA PHE A 67 -4.05 -0.13 4.30
C PHE A 67 -3.26 1.03 3.67
N ASP A 68 -3.77 1.59 2.57
CA ASP A 68 -3.19 2.75 1.90
C ASP A 68 -3.07 3.97 2.83
N ALA A 69 -4.14 4.29 3.56
CA ALA A 69 -4.15 5.40 4.52
C ALA A 69 -3.15 5.20 5.66
N CYS A 70 -3.02 3.96 6.16
CA CYS A 70 -2.03 3.61 7.18
C CYS A 70 -0.61 3.69 6.62
N LEU A 71 -0.35 3.12 5.43
CA LEU A 71 0.97 3.06 4.83
C LEU A 71 1.54 4.46 4.58
N ILE A 72 0.74 5.36 4.00
CA ILE A 72 1.16 6.75 3.76
C ILE A 72 1.38 7.52 5.08
N SER A 73 0.61 7.20 6.14
CA SER A 73 0.71 7.82 7.45
C SER A 73 1.92 7.33 8.27
N ILE A 74 2.53 6.21 7.87
CA ILE A 74 3.75 5.69 8.49
C ILE A 74 5.00 6.28 7.82
N THR A 75 4.96 6.46 6.49
CA THR A 75 6.14 6.85 5.71
C THR A 75 6.34 8.37 5.65
N LEU A 76 5.31 9.15 5.34
CA LEU A 76 5.46 10.58 5.04
C LEU A 76 5.56 11.52 6.26
N PRO A 77 4.82 11.37 7.38
CA PRO A 77 4.83 12.37 8.45
C PRO A 77 6.22 12.59 9.03
N LYS A 78 7.04 11.54 9.22
CA LYS A 78 8.40 11.68 9.72
C LYS A 78 9.29 12.42 8.74
N PHE A 79 9.18 12.14 7.44
CA PHE A 79 9.90 12.85 6.39
C PHE A 79 9.50 14.34 6.35
N ILE A 80 8.21 14.65 6.40
CA ILE A 80 7.69 16.02 6.42
C ILE A 80 8.25 16.79 7.62
N LEU A 81 8.15 16.21 8.83
CA LEU A 81 8.68 16.82 10.05
C LEU A 81 10.19 17.05 9.97
N ASN A 82 10.94 16.08 9.48
CA ASN A 82 12.39 16.20 9.30
C ASN A 82 12.75 17.30 8.30
N SER A 83 12.04 17.39 7.17
CA SER A 83 12.25 18.41 6.13
C SER A 83 11.96 19.82 6.65
N LEU A 84 10.92 19.98 7.47
CA LEU A 84 10.54 21.28 8.03
C LEU A 84 11.41 21.69 9.23
N SER A 85 11.83 20.72 10.08
CA SER A 85 12.62 20.97 11.30
C SER A 85 14.13 20.92 11.07
N HIS A 86 14.59 20.59 9.88
CA HIS A 86 16.01 20.40 9.53
C HIS A 86 16.74 19.36 10.42
N ARG A 87 16.01 18.35 10.90
CA ARG A 87 16.51 17.27 11.73
C ARG A 87 16.28 15.94 11.02
N ASN A 88 17.23 15.50 10.24
CA ASN A 88 17.12 14.24 9.48
C ASN A 88 17.42 13.01 10.37
N ILE A 89 16.75 12.92 11.51
CA ILE A 89 17.01 11.91 12.54
C ILE A 89 15.75 11.07 12.76
N ILE A 90 15.96 9.77 12.92
CA ILE A 90 14.95 8.81 13.38
C ILE A 90 15.54 7.94 14.49
N SER A 91 14.80 7.71 15.57
CA SER A 91 15.26 6.83 16.64
C SER A 91 15.21 5.36 16.18
N PHE A 92 15.98 4.52 16.85
CA PHE A 92 16.01 3.06 16.57
C PHE A 92 14.60 2.44 16.65
N SER A 93 13.84 2.78 17.69
CA SER A 93 12.49 2.25 17.90
C SER A 93 11.49 2.73 16.85
N GLU A 94 11.56 4.01 16.46
CA GLU A 94 10.73 4.54 15.36
C GLU A 94 11.05 3.86 14.03
N CYS A 95 12.33 3.65 13.73
CA CYS A 95 12.78 2.96 12.52
C CYS A 95 12.32 1.50 12.50
N MET A 96 12.44 0.79 13.63
CA MET A 96 11.97 -0.59 13.78
C MET A 96 10.45 -0.68 13.59
N LEU A 97 9.68 0.22 14.21
CA LEU A 97 8.24 0.28 14.05
C LEU A 97 7.84 0.60 12.61
N GLN A 98 8.57 1.50 11.95
CA GLN A 98 8.32 1.87 10.56
C GLN A 98 8.52 0.67 9.64
N VAL A 99 9.62 -0.09 9.76
CA VAL A 99 9.86 -1.32 8.99
C VAL A 99 8.76 -2.35 9.25
N LEU A 100 8.42 -2.60 10.52
CA LEU A 100 7.37 -3.55 10.90
C LEU A 100 6.05 -3.22 10.21
N LEU A 101 5.61 -1.97 10.30
CA LEU A 101 4.31 -1.55 9.79
C LEU A 101 4.30 -1.45 8.27
N VAL A 102 5.37 -1.00 7.63
CA VAL A 102 5.47 -0.97 6.16
C VAL A 102 5.35 -2.38 5.59
N ILE A 103 6.08 -3.35 6.13
CA ILE A 103 5.99 -4.74 5.69
C ILE A 103 4.60 -5.33 6.01
N HIS A 104 4.06 -5.05 7.21
CA HIS A 104 2.72 -5.49 7.59
C HIS A 104 1.68 -5.07 6.55
N PHE A 105 1.61 -3.79 6.22
CA PHE A 105 0.58 -3.30 5.29
C PHE A 105 0.85 -3.72 3.85
N ALA A 106 2.10 -3.75 3.39
CA ALA A 106 2.44 -4.20 2.03
C ALA A 106 2.07 -5.67 1.79
N VAL A 107 2.35 -6.56 2.75
CA VAL A 107 1.97 -7.98 2.67
C VAL A 107 0.44 -8.14 2.75
N SER A 108 -0.22 -7.40 3.64
CA SER A 108 -1.68 -7.42 3.77
C SER A 108 -2.37 -6.94 2.48
N GLU A 109 -1.83 -5.89 1.85
CA GLU A 109 -2.32 -5.34 0.59
C GLU A 109 -2.20 -6.36 -0.54
N LEU A 110 -1.04 -7.00 -0.71
CA LEU A 110 -0.82 -8.01 -1.74
C LEU A 110 -1.78 -9.22 -1.59
N PHE A 111 -2.02 -9.67 -0.35
CA PHE A 111 -3.00 -10.73 -0.10
C PHE A 111 -4.42 -10.28 -0.46
N LEU A 112 -4.78 -9.06 -0.08
CA LEU A 112 -6.10 -8.51 -0.39
C LEU A 112 -6.32 -8.36 -1.89
N LEU A 113 -5.31 -7.91 -2.64
CA LEU A 113 -5.34 -7.89 -4.10
C LEU A 113 -5.52 -9.30 -4.69
N THR A 114 -4.87 -10.31 -4.09
CA THR A 114 -5.07 -11.72 -4.50
C THR A 114 -6.51 -12.17 -4.27
N VAL A 115 -7.08 -11.87 -3.12
CA VAL A 115 -8.49 -12.16 -2.80
C VAL A 115 -9.44 -11.43 -3.74
N MET A 116 -9.14 -10.16 -4.08
CA MET A 116 -9.96 -9.40 -5.03
C MET A 116 -9.92 -9.99 -6.45
N SER A 117 -8.81 -10.57 -6.89
CA SER A 117 -8.76 -11.30 -8.16
C SER A 117 -9.63 -12.55 -8.14
N TYR A 118 -9.65 -13.28 -7.02
CA TYR A 118 -10.52 -14.43 -6.82
C TYR A 118 -12.01 -14.02 -6.78
N ASP A 119 -12.35 -12.93 -6.11
CA ASP A 119 -13.70 -12.34 -6.12
C ASP A 119 -14.18 -12.06 -7.56
N ARG A 120 -13.33 -11.45 -8.39
CA ARG A 120 -13.64 -11.21 -9.81
C ARG A 120 -13.81 -12.51 -10.59
N TYR A 121 -12.95 -13.50 -10.34
CA TYR A 121 -13.07 -14.82 -10.97
C TYR A 121 -14.42 -15.48 -10.64
N VAL A 122 -14.80 -15.53 -9.37
CA VAL A 122 -16.08 -16.13 -8.96
C VAL A 122 -17.27 -15.35 -9.54
N ALA A 123 -17.23 -14.01 -9.51
CA ALA A 123 -18.31 -13.17 -10.02
C ALA A 123 -18.55 -13.33 -11.53
N ILE A 124 -17.50 -13.60 -12.32
CA ILE A 124 -17.59 -13.68 -13.79
C ILE A 124 -17.75 -15.13 -14.26
N CYS A 125 -17.01 -16.07 -13.68
CA CYS A 125 -16.97 -17.46 -14.11
C CYS A 125 -18.04 -18.33 -13.43
N HIS A 126 -18.47 -17.98 -12.21
CA HIS A 126 -19.45 -18.75 -11.42
C HIS A 126 -20.56 -17.85 -10.84
N PRO A 127 -21.26 -17.04 -11.65
CA PRO A 127 -22.21 -16.02 -11.17
C PRO A 127 -23.36 -16.61 -10.35
N LEU A 128 -23.83 -17.84 -10.68
CA LEU A 128 -24.94 -18.49 -9.96
C LEU A 128 -24.57 -18.93 -8.53
N HIS A 129 -23.29 -19.09 -8.23
CA HIS A 129 -22.79 -19.52 -6.93
C HIS A 129 -22.10 -18.39 -6.16
N TYR A 130 -22.09 -17.17 -6.72
CA TYR A 130 -21.33 -16.05 -6.17
C TYR A 130 -21.70 -15.74 -4.71
N ASP A 131 -22.98 -15.62 -4.38
CA ASP A 131 -23.45 -15.27 -3.05
C ASP A 131 -23.17 -16.36 -2.00
N VAL A 132 -23.07 -17.61 -2.44
CA VAL A 132 -22.71 -18.75 -1.57
C VAL A 132 -21.22 -18.77 -1.29
N ILE A 133 -20.38 -18.56 -2.32
CA ILE A 133 -18.93 -18.62 -2.22
C ILE A 133 -18.40 -17.36 -1.52
N MET A 134 -18.84 -16.17 -1.93
CA MET A 134 -18.39 -14.87 -1.43
C MET A 134 -19.34 -14.30 -0.38
N ASN A 135 -19.80 -15.15 0.54
CA ASN A 135 -20.64 -14.69 1.63
C ASN A 135 -19.85 -13.85 2.66
N ARG A 136 -20.58 -13.11 3.51
CA ARG A 136 -19.98 -12.18 4.48
C ARG A 136 -18.93 -12.83 5.40
N ARG A 137 -19.15 -14.09 5.83
CA ARG A 137 -18.21 -14.79 6.72
C ARG A 137 -16.89 -15.05 6.01
N VAL A 138 -16.94 -15.51 4.77
CA VAL A 138 -15.75 -15.76 3.95
C VAL A 138 -14.98 -14.48 3.70
N CYS A 139 -15.66 -13.37 3.34
CA CYS A 139 -15.01 -12.08 3.13
C CYS A 139 -14.30 -11.56 4.39
N VAL A 140 -14.95 -11.63 5.54
CA VAL A 140 -14.36 -11.24 6.83
C VAL A 140 -13.18 -12.13 7.19
N SER A 141 -13.30 -13.46 7.00
CA SER A 141 -12.21 -14.39 7.27
C SER A 141 -10.99 -14.15 6.38
N MET A 142 -11.20 -13.92 5.07
CA MET A 142 -10.11 -13.60 4.14
C MET A 142 -9.39 -12.30 4.53
N THR A 143 -10.16 -11.27 4.92
CA THR A 143 -9.57 -10.01 5.41
C THR A 143 -8.81 -10.21 6.72
N ALA A 144 -9.36 -10.97 7.67
CA ALA A 144 -8.65 -11.29 8.92
C ALA A 144 -7.35 -12.04 8.66
N VAL A 145 -7.32 -12.97 7.70
CA VAL A 145 -6.10 -13.66 7.27
C VAL A 145 -5.09 -12.69 6.68
N SER A 146 -5.52 -11.67 5.91
CA SER A 146 -4.60 -10.65 5.38
C SER A 146 -3.90 -9.87 6.49
N TRP A 147 -4.63 -9.43 7.51
CA TRP A 147 -4.08 -8.76 8.70
C TRP A 147 -3.12 -9.64 9.47
N PHE A 148 -3.48 -10.92 9.65
CA PHE A 148 -2.66 -11.89 10.37
C PHE A 148 -1.34 -12.19 9.66
N LEU A 149 -1.39 -12.45 8.35
CA LEU A 149 -0.19 -12.67 7.54
C LEU A 149 0.72 -11.45 7.54
N GLY A 150 0.15 -10.25 7.34
CA GLY A 150 0.90 -9.00 7.44
C GLY A 150 1.62 -8.87 8.80
N SER A 151 0.93 -9.20 9.89
CA SER A 151 1.53 -9.15 11.24
C SER A 151 2.70 -10.12 11.40
N ILE A 152 2.56 -11.37 10.94
CA ILE A 152 3.63 -12.37 10.99
C ILE A 152 4.85 -11.89 10.19
N PHE A 153 4.64 -11.47 8.94
CA PHE A 153 5.72 -11.00 8.09
C PHE A 153 6.37 -9.73 8.65
N GLY A 154 5.57 -8.75 9.10
CA GLY A 154 6.06 -7.52 9.70
C GLY A 154 6.96 -7.78 10.90
N VAL A 155 6.53 -8.62 11.83
CA VAL A 155 7.33 -9.00 13.01
C VAL A 155 8.59 -9.76 12.59
N PHE A 156 8.47 -10.75 11.69
CA PHE A 156 9.59 -11.58 11.27
C PHE A 156 10.66 -10.76 10.52
N TYR A 157 10.29 -9.93 9.56
CA TYR A 157 11.22 -9.06 8.84
C TYR A 157 11.85 -8.01 9.76
N SER A 158 11.07 -7.38 10.62
CA SER A 158 11.59 -6.40 11.57
C SER A 158 12.57 -7.04 12.54
N ALA A 159 12.22 -8.18 13.14
CA ALA A 159 13.12 -8.90 14.04
C ALA A 159 14.41 -9.36 13.33
N SER A 160 14.30 -9.89 12.11
CA SER A 160 15.46 -10.31 11.30
C SER A 160 16.38 -9.14 10.96
N THR A 161 15.82 -8.00 10.52
CA THR A 161 16.57 -6.81 10.15
C THR A 161 17.29 -6.20 11.37
N PHE A 162 16.59 -6.03 12.49
CA PHE A 162 17.13 -5.39 13.68
C PHE A 162 17.94 -6.32 14.60
N SER A 163 18.06 -7.62 14.25
CA SER A 163 19.06 -8.52 14.82
C SER A 163 20.46 -8.31 14.27
N LEU A 164 20.58 -7.58 13.13
CA LEU A 164 21.85 -7.25 12.52
C LEU A 164 22.60 -6.18 13.32
N SER A 165 23.93 -6.19 13.22
CA SER A 165 24.78 -5.15 13.82
C SER A 165 24.94 -3.97 12.86
N PHE A 166 24.66 -2.77 13.33
CA PHE A 166 24.83 -1.52 12.58
C PHE A 166 26.09 -0.82 13.07
N CYS A 167 27.08 -0.68 12.20
CA CYS A 167 28.36 -0.04 12.50
C CYS A 167 28.62 1.09 11.49
N GLY A 168 29.41 2.09 11.87
CA GLY A 168 29.82 3.16 10.98
C GLY A 168 28.86 4.34 10.97
N SER A 169 28.60 4.92 9.79
CA SER A 169 27.96 6.23 9.67
C SER A 169 26.49 6.30 10.05
N ARG A 170 25.81 5.19 10.22
CA ARG A 170 24.36 5.09 10.47
C ARG A 170 23.48 5.94 9.53
N LYS A 171 24.01 6.29 8.37
CA LYS A 171 23.29 7.07 7.36
C LYS A 171 22.50 6.11 6.50
N VAL A 172 21.18 6.10 6.66
CA VAL A 172 20.24 5.36 5.83
C VAL A 172 20.08 6.13 4.52
N PRO A 173 20.48 5.56 3.36
CA PRO A 173 20.42 6.26 2.07
C PRO A 173 18.98 6.34 1.53
N GLN A 174 18.02 6.70 2.40
CA GLN A 174 16.59 6.74 2.12
C GLN A 174 15.92 7.80 3.02
N PHE A 175 14.74 8.29 2.62
CA PHE A 175 13.97 9.27 3.41
C PHE A 175 13.06 8.62 4.49
N PHE A 176 12.97 7.31 4.51
CA PHE A 176 12.33 6.50 5.56
C PHE A 176 13.11 5.20 5.75
N CYS A 177 12.81 4.45 6.82
CA CYS A 177 13.47 3.17 7.06
C CYS A 177 12.87 2.07 6.18
N ASP A 178 13.68 1.51 5.30
CA ASP A 178 13.37 0.33 4.52
C ASP A 178 14.44 -0.76 4.69
N VAL A 179 14.06 -2.01 4.45
CA VAL A 179 14.96 -3.15 4.66
C VAL A 179 16.20 -3.07 3.76
N PRO A 180 16.11 -2.80 2.44
CA PRO A 180 17.28 -2.76 1.57
C PRO A 180 18.33 -1.72 2.01
N SER A 181 17.89 -0.54 2.44
CA SER A 181 18.78 0.53 2.90
C SER A 181 19.43 0.22 4.25
N LEU A 182 18.70 -0.46 5.14
CA LEU A 182 19.25 -0.91 6.44
C LEU A 182 20.27 -2.03 6.26
N LEU A 183 20.04 -2.97 5.33
CA LEU A 183 21.01 -4.01 5.00
C LEU A 183 22.34 -3.43 4.54
N LYS A 184 22.30 -2.35 3.75
CA LYS A 184 23.50 -1.69 3.24
C LYS A 184 24.39 -1.10 4.33
N ILE A 185 23.82 -0.61 5.42
CA ILE A 185 24.57 -0.03 6.56
C ILE A 185 24.87 -1.08 7.64
N SER A 186 24.46 -2.33 7.44
CA SER A 186 24.79 -3.45 8.33
C SER A 186 26.24 -3.87 8.13
N CYS A 187 26.90 -4.22 9.22
CA CYS A 187 28.24 -4.79 9.22
C CYS A 187 28.27 -6.26 9.65
N SER A 188 27.13 -6.89 9.74
CA SER A 188 27.03 -8.31 10.05
C SER A 188 27.66 -9.15 8.92
N LYS A 189 28.51 -10.10 9.29
CA LYS A 189 29.13 -11.04 8.34
C LYS A 189 28.16 -12.13 7.85
N SER A 190 27.09 -12.35 8.59
CA SER A 190 26.08 -13.37 8.27
C SER A 190 24.72 -12.70 8.14
N HIS A 191 24.08 -12.91 7.01
CA HIS A 191 22.75 -12.40 6.67
C HIS A 191 21.70 -13.51 6.60
N VAL A 192 22.00 -14.73 7.08
CA VAL A 192 21.16 -15.93 6.91
C VAL A 192 19.69 -15.69 7.30
N THR A 193 19.46 -15.00 8.42
CA THR A 193 18.09 -14.77 8.91
C THR A 193 17.30 -13.87 7.97
N ILE A 194 17.92 -12.81 7.43
CA ILE A 194 17.26 -11.91 6.51
C ILE A 194 17.13 -12.55 5.12
N ASP A 195 18.13 -13.32 4.66
CA ASP A 195 18.07 -14.04 3.39
C ASP A 195 16.89 -15.05 3.40
N ILE A 196 16.65 -15.73 4.53
CA ILE A 196 15.49 -16.59 4.71
C ILE A 196 14.18 -15.77 4.66
N SER A 197 14.15 -14.61 5.32
CA SER A 197 12.98 -13.73 5.30
C SER A 197 12.66 -13.26 3.87
N GLU A 198 13.68 -12.85 3.12
CA GLU A 198 13.55 -12.43 1.73
C GLU A 198 13.08 -13.59 0.83
N ALA A 199 13.65 -14.77 0.99
CA ALA A 199 13.23 -15.96 0.24
C ALA A 199 11.75 -16.31 0.48
N ILE A 200 11.29 -16.25 1.75
CA ILE A 200 9.87 -16.46 2.10
C ILE A 200 9.00 -15.38 1.48
N GLY A 201 9.43 -14.12 1.51
CA GLY A 201 8.72 -12.99 0.90
C GLY A 201 8.59 -13.14 -0.62
N VAL A 202 9.67 -13.55 -1.30
CA VAL A 202 9.64 -13.82 -2.75
C VAL A 202 8.70 -14.97 -3.08
N MET A 203 8.74 -16.08 -2.32
CA MET A 203 7.82 -17.20 -2.52
C MET A 203 6.37 -16.80 -2.32
N TYR A 204 6.08 -15.97 -1.30
CA TYR A 204 4.74 -15.42 -1.08
C TYR A 204 4.29 -14.52 -2.25
N ALA A 205 5.15 -13.64 -2.73
CA ALA A 205 4.85 -12.78 -3.87
C ALA A 205 4.58 -13.60 -5.16
N LEU A 206 5.42 -14.61 -5.44
CA LEU A 206 5.21 -15.53 -6.57
C LEU A 206 3.89 -16.29 -6.47
N PHE A 207 3.55 -16.81 -5.29
CA PHE A 207 2.26 -17.48 -5.08
C PHE A 207 1.08 -16.54 -5.35
N SER A 208 1.15 -15.30 -4.86
CA SER A 208 0.14 -14.28 -5.09
C SER A 208 0.00 -13.94 -6.58
N LEU A 209 1.12 -13.75 -7.28
CA LEU A 209 1.16 -13.45 -8.71
C LEU A 209 0.59 -14.59 -9.56
N LEU A 210 0.94 -15.84 -9.26
CA LEU A 210 0.42 -17.01 -9.94
C LEU A 210 -1.09 -17.15 -9.72
N SER A 211 -1.55 -16.90 -8.50
CA SER A 211 -2.99 -16.94 -8.16
C SER A 211 -3.79 -15.86 -8.90
N ILE A 212 -3.26 -14.62 -8.95
CA ILE A 212 -3.87 -13.52 -9.72
C ILE A 212 -3.86 -13.84 -11.21
N GLY A 213 -2.72 -14.29 -11.75
CA GLY A 213 -2.58 -14.68 -13.16
C GLY A 213 -3.55 -15.78 -13.55
N PHE A 214 -3.68 -16.83 -12.75
CA PHE A 214 -4.62 -17.90 -12.97
C PHE A 214 -6.08 -17.40 -12.99
N SER A 215 -6.46 -16.58 -12.00
CA SER A 215 -7.79 -15.97 -11.95
C SER A 215 -8.12 -15.20 -13.23
N TYR A 216 -7.18 -14.37 -13.71
CA TYR A 216 -7.39 -13.58 -14.93
C TYR A 216 -7.36 -14.39 -16.22
N ILE A 217 -6.54 -15.44 -16.30
CA ILE A 217 -6.57 -16.38 -17.44
C ILE A 217 -7.97 -17.03 -17.53
N CYS A 218 -8.52 -17.50 -16.42
CA CYS A 218 -9.88 -18.06 -16.39
C CYS A 218 -10.94 -17.03 -16.77
N ILE A 219 -10.86 -15.81 -16.25
CA ILE A 219 -11.77 -14.71 -16.60
C ILE A 219 -11.72 -14.43 -18.10
N PHE A 220 -10.55 -14.23 -18.68
CA PHE A 220 -10.42 -13.94 -20.10
C PHE A 220 -10.93 -15.09 -20.98
N ASN A 221 -10.62 -16.35 -20.64
CA ASN A 221 -11.14 -17.50 -21.36
C ASN A 221 -12.68 -17.57 -21.31
N THR A 222 -13.28 -17.21 -20.18
CA THR A 222 -14.75 -17.17 -20.03
C THR A 222 -15.35 -16.02 -20.86
N VAL A 223 -14.76 -14.83 -20.76
CA VAL A 223 -15.21 -13.63 -21.49
C VAL A 223 -15.12 -13.85 -23.00
N LEU A 224 -14.03 -14.44 -23.51
CA LEU A 224 -13.86 -14.74 -24.94
C LEU A 224 -14.94 -15.69 -25.50
N ARG A 225 -15.56 -16.51 -24.66
CA ARG A 225 -16.65 -17.41 -25.05
C ARG A 225 -18.04 -16.76 -24.97
N MET A 226 -18.15 -15.53 -24.43
CA MET A 226 -19.43 -14.82 -24.33
C MET A 226 -19.86 -14.29 -25.71
N PRO A 227 -21.12 -14.49 -26.15
CA PRO A 227 -21.57 -14.09 -27.48
C PRO A 227 -21.86 -12.59 -27.58
N SER A 228 -21.84 -11.81 -26.49
CA SER A 228 -22.26 -10.41 -26.49
C SER A 228 -21.11 -9.43 -26.22
N LEU A 229 -20.98 -8.40 -27.06
CA LEU A 229 -20.04 -7.29 -26.88
C LEU A 229 -20.30 -6.51 -25.56
N GLN A 230 -21.55 -6.48 -25.10
CA GLN A 230 -21.91 -5.83 -23.82
C GLN A 230 -21.31 -6.58 -22.62
N GLY A 231 -21.31 -7.93 -22.65
CA GLY A 231 -20.67 -8.76 -21.63
C GLY A 231 -19.17 -8.50 -21.54
N TRP A 232 -18.50 -8.40 -22.70
CA TRP A 232 -17.08 -8.04 -22.77
C TRP A 232 -16.78 -6.68 -22.16
N SER A 233 -17.52 -5.65 -22.59
CA SER A 233 -17.31 -4.29 -22.06
C SER A 233 -17.51 -4.23 -20.55
N LYS A 234 -18.51 -4.93 -20.01
CA LYS A 234 -18.79 -4.98 -18.58
C LYS A 234 -17.67 -5.69 -17.81
N ALA A 235 -17.19 -6.84 -18.29
CA ALA A 235 -16.10 -7.59 -17.67
C ALA A 235 -14.80 -6.76 -17.65
N PHE A 236 -14.41 -6.18 -18.79
CA PHE A 236 -13.23 -5.32 -18.87
C PHE A 236 -13.33 -4.10 -17.95
N SER A 237 -14.48 -3.42 -17.91
CA SER A 237 -14.65 -2.24 -17.06
C SER A 237 -14.53 -2.52 -15.57
N THR A 238 -14.85 -3.74 -15.12
CA THR A 238 -14.71 -4.17 -13.72
C THR A 238 -13.33 -4.70 -13.38
N CYS A 239 -12.63 -5.33 -14.34
CA CYS A 239 -11.30 -5.91 -14.13
C CYS A 239 -10.17 -4.89 -14.27
N THR A 240 -10.32 -3.92 -15.18
CA THR A 240 -9.26 -2.93 -15.49
C THR A 240 -8.77 -2.15 -14.26
N PRO A 241 -9.62 -1.63 -13.36
CA PRO A 241 -9.15 -0.94 -12.17
C PRO A 241 -8.23 -1.82 -11.33
N HIS A 242 -8.64 -3.05 -11.07
CA HIS A 242 -7.86 -3.99 -10.28
C HIS A 242 -6.52 -4.36 -10.95
N LEU A 243 -6.52 -4.62 -12.24
CA LEU A 243 -5.27 -4.92 -13.00
C LEU A 243 -4.29 -3.75 -12.96
N ILE A 244 -4.76 -2.50 -13.07
CA ILE A 244 -3.89 -1.32 -12.97
C ILE A 244 -3.26 -1.25 -11.58
N VAL A 245 -4.05 -1.43 -10.51
CA VAL A 245 -3.55 -1.41 -9.12
C VAL A 245 -2.53 -2.52 -8.90
N VAL A 246 -2.84 -3.76 -9.27
CA VAL A 246 -1.93 -4.91 -9.15
C VAL A 246 -0.63 -4.66 -9.92
N THR A 247 -0.72 -4.19 -11.17
CA THR A 247 0.47 -3.90 -11.99
C THR A 247 1.32 -2.81 -11.36
N THR A 248 0.71 -1.73 -10.89
CA THR A 248 1.42 -0.65 -10.19
C THR A 248 2.13 -1.17 -8.95
N PHE A 249 1.43 -1.93 -8.10
CA PHE A 249 1.99 -2.50 -6.87
C PHE A 249 3.18 -3.41 -7.16
N ILE A 250 3.04 -4.31 -8.14
CA ILE A 250 4.10 -5.26 -8.51
C ILE A 250 5.31 -4.53 -9.10
N VAL A 251 5.09 -3.64 -10.07
CA VAL A 251 6.19 -2.92 -10.74
C VAL A 251 6.95 -2.07 -9.73
N THR A 252 6.25 -1.34 -8.86
CA THR A 252 6.89 -0.53 -7.83
C THR A 252 7.63 -1.39 -6.80
N GLY A 253 7.06 -2.54 -6.39
CA GLY A 253 7.70 -3.51 -5.51
C GLY A 253 8.98 -4.11 -6.12
N ILE A 254 8.93 -4.53 -7.39
CA ILE A 254 10.11 -5.04 -8.12
C ILE A 254 11.22 -3.97 -8.17
N ILE A 255 10.86 -2.73 -8.49
CA ILE A 255 11.82 -1.63 -8.53
C ILE A 255 12.44 -1.41 -7.14
N ALA A 256 11.64 -1.46 -6.07
CA ALA A 256 12.11 -1.26 -4.70
C ALA A 256 13.18 -2.28 -4.27
N TYR A 257 12.99 -3.55 -4.64
CA TYR A 257 13.84 -4.66 -4.18
C TYR A 257 14.97 -5.05 -5.14
N LEU A 258 14.79 -4.83 -6.46
CA LEU A 258 15.81 -5.18 -7.44
C LEU A 258 16.78 -4.05 -7.75
N LYS A 259 16.46 -2.82 -7.38
CA LYS A 259 17.35 -1.68 -7.61
C LYS A 259 18.52 -1.74 -6.64
N PRO A 260 19.79 -1.70 -7.13
CA PRO A 260 20.95 -1.57 -6.26
C PRO A 260 20.87 -0.28 -5.45
N VAL A 261 21.10 -0.36 -4.13
CA VAL A 261 21.14 0.82 -3.26
C VAL A 261 22.48 1.54 -3.49
N PRO A 262 22.50 2.77 -4.00
CA PRO A 262 23.73 3.49 -4.34
C PRO A 262 24.51 3.94 -3.10
N ASP A 263 25.82 4.17 -3.24
CA ASP A 263 26.66 4.67 -2.14
C ASP A 263 26.37 6.13 -1.82
N SER A 264 26.08 6.93 -2.84
CA SER A 264 25.56 8.28 -2.74
C SER A 264 24.21 8.35 -3.47
N PRO A 265 23.10 8.69 -2.77
CA PRO A 265 21.81 8.78 -3.40
C PRO A 265 21.76 9.93 -4.41
N HIS A 266 21.43 9.62 -5.65
CA HIS A 266 21.13 10.60 -6.68
C HIS A 266 19.63 10.92 -6.71
N LEU A 267 19.24 12.01 -7.38
CA LEU A 267 17.84 12.41 -7.53
C LEU A 267 16.94 11.26 -8.03
N VAL A 268 17.47 10.46 -8.96
CA VAL A 268 16.75 9.28 -9.50
C VAL A 268 16.43 8.26 -8.41
N ASP A 269 17.32 8.09 -7.42
CA ASP A 269 17.10 7.13 -6.32
C ASP A 269 15.96 7.55 -5.42
N PHE A 270 15.89 8.85 -5.12
CA PHE A 270 14.77 9.43 -4.39
C PHE A 270 13.46 9.34 -5.15
N LEU A 271 13.45 9.66 -6.45
CA LEU A 271 12.26 9.54 -7.27
C LEU A 271 11.73 8.10 -7.28
N VAL A 272 12.62 7.12 -7.42
CA VAL A 272 12.26 5.70 -7.34
C VAL A 272 11.67 5.37 -5.97
N SER A 273 12.25 5.89 -4.89
CA SER A 273 11.77 5.67 -3.51
C SER A 273 10.37 6.21 -3.30
N VAL A 274 10.13 7.45 -3.78
CA VAL A 274 8.79 8.05 -3.79
C VAL A 274 7.83 7.21 -4.63
N PHE A 275 8.29 6.70 -5.77
CA PHE A 275 7.47 5.93 -6.69
C PHE A 275 6.90 4.68 -6.02
N TYR A 276 7.71 3.91 -5.29
CA TYR A 276 7.20 2.68 -4.67
C TYR A 276 6.49 2.90 -3.33
N SER A 277 6.80 3.96 -2.58
CA SER A 277 6.21 4.18 -1.26
C SER A 277 4.95 5.06 -1.28
N VAL A 278 4.84 5.98 -2.25
CA VAL A 278 3.77 6.98 -2.31
C VAL A 278 2.77 6.71 -3.44
N LEU A 279 3.27 6.20 -4.59
CA LEU A 279 2.42 6.08 -5.78
C LEU A 279 1.26 5.10 -5.61
N PRO A 280 1.44 3.85 -5.10
CA PRO A 280 0.33 2.92 -4.93
C PRO A 280 -0.78 3.48 -4.04
N PRO A 281 -0.52 3.96 -2.79
CA PRO A 281 -1.56 4.51 -1.94
C PRO A 281 -2.26 5.74 -2.51
N SER A 282 -1.55 6.53 -3.35
CA SER A 282 -2.11 7.74 -3.96
C SER A 282 -2.95 7.45 -5.20
N LEU A 283 -2.57 6.44 -5.98
CA LEU A 283 -3.28 6.08 -7.22
C LEU A 283 -4.54 5.27 -6.97
N ASN A 284 -4.56 4.41 -5.96
CA ASN A 284 -5.69 3.53 -5.68
C ASN A 284 -7.02 4.29 -5.58
N PRO A 285 -7.18 5.36 -4.75
CA PRO A 285 -8.43 6.12 -4.70
C PRO A 285 -8.76 6.80 -6.03
N ILE A 286 -7.79 7.26 -6.79
CA ILE A 286 -8.00 7.90 -8.09
C ILE A 286 -8.52 6.88 -9.12
N ILE A 287 -7.87 5.72 -9.22
CA ILE A 287 -8.23 4.66 -10.17
C ILE A 287 -9.66 4.18 -9.91
N TYR A 288 -9.98 3.87 -8.65
CA TYR A 288 -11.31 3.40 -8.31
C TYR A 288 -12.38 4.49 -8.44
N SER A 289 -12.08 5.74 -8.08
CA SER A 289 -13.02 6.85 -8.26
C SER A 289 -13.27 7.19 -9.72
N LEU A 290 -12.25 7.13 -10.58
CA LEU A 290 -12.39 7.49 -11.99
C LEU A 290 -12.95 6.37 -12.86
N ARG A 291 -12.70 5.11 -12.54
CA ARG A 291 -13.10 3.95 -13.36
C ARG A 291 -14.39 3.28 -12.88
N ASN A 292 -14.71 3.36 -11.59
CA ASN A 292 -15.88 2.71 -11.02
C ASN A 292 -17.11 3.62 -11.08
N LYS A 293 -18.14 3.20 -11.84
CA LYS A 293 -19.39 3.95 -12.02
C LYS A 293 -20.19 4.10 -10.72
N GLU A 294 -20.20 3.05 -9.89
CA GLU A 294 -20.95 3.05 -8.63
C GLU A 294 -20.32 3.99 -7.59
N ILE A 295 -18.99 4.04 -7.51
CA ILE A 295 -18.29 5.01 -6.65
C ILE A 295 -18.59 6.43 -7.11
N LYS A 296 -18.55 6.71 -8.42
CA LYS A 296 -18.96 8.02 -8.96
C LYS A 296 -20.39 8.39 -8.57
N ALA A 297 -21.30 7.44 -8.67
CA ALA A 297 -22.70 7.66 -8.28
C ALA A 297 -22.81 7.92 -6.77
N ALA A 298 -22.09 7.17 -5.94
CA ALA A 298 -22.04 7.38 -4.48
C ALA A 298 -21.47 8.74 -4.10
N VAL A 299 -20.41 9.22 -4.74
CA VAL A 299 -19.88 10.58 -4.56
C VAL A 299 -20.95 11.63 -4.86
N ARG A 300 -21.67 11.48 -5.98
CA ARG A 300 -22.75 12.43 -6.34
C ARG A 300 -23.87 12.43 -5.30
N ARG A 301 -24.32 11.26 -4.83
CA ARG A 301 -25.32 11.12 -3.77
C ARG A 301 -24.85 11.76 -2.46
N PHE A 302 -23.61 11.56 -2.11
CA PHE A 302 -23.00 12.12 -0.89
C PHE A 302 -22.94 13.65 -0.95
N LEU A 303 -22.43 14.22 -2.05
CA LEU A 303 -22.35 15.67 -2.27
C LEU A 303 -23.76 16.32 -2.29
N TRP A 304 -24.73 15.65 -2.91
CA TRP A 304 -26.12 16.12 -2.89
C TRP A 304 -26.70 16.18 -1.48
N LYS A 305 -26.48 15.15 -0.67
CA LYS A 305 -26.91 15.15 0.74
C LYS A 305 -26.25 16.27 1.53
N LEU A 306 -24.94 16.47 1.38
CA LEU A 306 -24.23 17.57 2.06
C LEU A 306 -24.79 18.94 1.67
N SER A 307 -25.06 19.20 0.40
CA SER A 307 -25.63 20.49 -0.05
C SER A 307 -27.02 20.73 0.51
N HIS A 308 -27.84 19.69 0.67
CA HIS A 308 -29.14 19.81 1.32
C HIS A 308 -29.06 20.10 2.81
N TYR A 309 -28.13 19.47 3.54
CA TYR A 309 -27.94 19.72 4.97
C TYR A 309 -27.43 21.15 5.24
N THR A 310 -26.55 21.70 4.45
CA THR A 310 -26.06 23.07 4.56
C THR A 310 -27.18 24.08 4.27
N PHE A 311 -28.06 23.81 3.31
CA PHE A 311 -29.17 24.72 2.96
C PHE A 311 -30.32 24.74 3.98
N TYR A 312 -30.51 23.64 4.74
CA TYR A 312 -31.54 23.57 5.78
C TYR A 312 -31.02 24.00 7.17
N GLY A 313 -29.70 23.89 7.42
CA GLY A 313 -29.08 24.34 8.69
C GLY A 313 -28.93 25.86 8.80
N GLU A 314 -28.94 26.61 7.71
CA GLU A 314 -28.94 28.08 7.73
C GLU A 314 -30.34 28.72 7.92
N LYS A 315 -31.38 27.89 8.02
CA LYS A 315 -32.78 28.37 8.20
C LYS A 315 -33.34 28.13 9.60
N GLN A 316 -32.53 27.69 10.56
CA GLN A 316 -32.81 27.63 12.00
C GLN A 316 -31.93 28.62 12.74
#